data_044f405d6d67e40c50238b42e2aa03b9
#
_entry.id   044f405d6d67e40c50238b42e2aa03b9
#
_cell.length_a   1.000
_cell.length_b   1.000
_cell.length_c   1.000
_cell.angle_alpha   90.00
_cell.angle_beta   90.00
_cell.angle_gamma   90.00
#
_symmetry.space_group_name_H-M   'P 1'
#
loop_
_entity.id
_entity.type
_entity.pdbx_description
1 polymer ?
#
loop_
_entity_poly.entity_id
_entity_poly.type
_entity_poly.pdbx_seq_one_letter_code
_entity_poly.pdbx_strand_id
1 'polypeptide(L)'
;MGLFSSKKASKDKVSASAVQTSAYSNHPYWQLNCFTPMGVNNRIHGSLRESVPIIDAAILKIIRLMNDFEFETGNEAVDRDMNDFFENINVGGNQTGISAFVSTYMSDLLTYGTAAGEIVANDYQLYALYNAELEALEVKRAKNNLDIEFYNSGKKIENQELILFSALNPQPGEILGTSLLRGLPFISDVLLTIYNTIGENWEHAGNLRYAVTYKPTDDSEDAGLARERANQICKAWQDAMSSRDSVKDFVAVGDVSVQVIGADNNVLSSEIPVKQLMEQIIAKTGLPPYMLGLSWSTTERMSQQQADMLTTELEAYRKIITPVLMKIARKYLEIKSVFLPVSVKWANITLQDETELAKARLYNAQADNILKEVSD
;
A
#
# COMPACT_ATOMS: atom_id res chain seq x y z
N MET A 1 70.43 -36.15 1.32
CA MET A 1 69.13 -36.22 0.59
C MET A 1 68.15 -35.44 1.39
N GLY A 2 67.91 -34.23 0.95
CA GLY A 2 67.01 -33.29 1.64
C GLY A 2 65.59 -33.38 1.14
N LEU A 3 64.65 -33.52 2.05
CA LEU A 3 63.25 -33.45 1.80
C LEU A 3 62.78 -31.99 2.04
N PHE A 4 62.49 -31.26 0.98
CA PHE A 4 61.82 -29.98 1.05
C PHE A 4 60.32 -30.22 1.25
N SER A 5 59.84 -30.00 2.46
CA SER A 5 58.41 -29.90 2.78
C SER A 5 57.97 -28.49 2.42
N SER A 6 57.20 -28.32 1.37
CA SER A 6 56.52 -27.07 1.04
C SER A 6 55.35 -26.83 2.00
N LYS A 7 55.53 -25.93 2.96
CA LYS A 7 54.41 -25.37 3.75
C LYS A 7 53.47 -24.61 2.79
N LYS A 8 52.25 -25.15 2.58
CA LYS A 8 51.13 -24.40 2.01
C LYS A 8 50.87 -23.24 2.95
N ALA A 9 51.09 -22.02 2.47
CA ALA A 9 50.62 -20.82 3.14
C ALA A 9 49.10 -20.87 3.22
N SER A 10 48.55 -20.99 4.42
CA SER A 10 47.14 -20.75 4.68
C SER A 10 46.84 -19.29 4.36
N LYS A 11 46.04 -19.03 3.36
CA LYS A 11 45.44 -17.70 3.18
C LYS A 11 44.57 -17.47 4.40
N ASP A 12 45.07 -16.69 5.35
CA ASP A 12 44.24 -16.14 6.42
C ASP A 12 43.14 -15.34 5.76
N LYS A 13 41.92 -15.90 5.78
CA LYS A 13 40.72 -15.14 5.48
C LYS A 13 40.62 -14.10 6.57
N VAL A 14 40.89 -12.85 6.21
CA VAL A 14 40.60 -11.71 7.07
C VAL A 14 39.09 -11.72 7.25
N SER A 15 38.62 -12.21 8.39
CA SER A 15 37.21 -12.13 8.76
C SER A 15 36.94 -10.72 9.26
N ALA A 16 36.34 -9.90 8.43
CA ALA A 16 35.76 -8.64 8.89
C ALA A 16 34.55 -8.96 9.78
N SER A 17 34.55 -8.44 11.00
CA SER A 17 33.39 -8.51 11.87
C SER A 17 32.83 -7.09 12.09
N ALA A 18 31.51 -6.92 11.87
CA ALA A 18 30.84 -5.68 12.21
C ALA A 18 30.46 -5.69 13.70
N VAL A 19 30.80 -4.62 14.42
CA VAL A 19 30.34 -4.41 15.78
C VAL A 19 29.01 -3.72 15.73
N GLN A 20 27.97 -4.41 16.17
CA GLN A 20 26.61 -3.86 16.21
C GLN A 20 26.42 -3.10 17.52
N THR A 21 26.26 -1.79 17.42
CA THR A 21 25.80 -0.96 18.53
C THR A 21 24.27 -0.87 18.47
N SER A 22 23.57 -1.81 19.09
CA SER A 22 22.13 -1.69 19.36
C SER A 22 21.93 -1.12 20.75
N ALA A 23 21.56 0.15 20.82
CA ALA A 23 21.02 0.70 22.04
C ALA A 23 19.53 0.30 22.11
N TYR A 24 19.19 -0.59 23.05
CA TYR A 24 17.79 -0.72 23.50
C TYR A 24 17.43 0.58 24.20
N SER A 25 16.89 1.52 23.48
CA SER A 25 16.32 2.70 24.12
C SER A 25 14.88 2.36 24.54
N ASN A 26 14.60 2.40 25.83
CA ASN A 26 13.25 2.51 26.34
C ASN A 26 12.68 3.85 25.81
N HIS A 27 11.99 3.80 24.67
CA HIS A 27 11.40 5.00 24.10
C HIS A 27 10.29 5.50 25.03
N PRO A 28 10.30 6.81 25.45
CA PRO A 28 9.28 7.34 26.37
C PRO A 28 7.86 7.22 25.83
N TYR A 29 7.69 7.01 24.54
CA TYR A 29 6.38 6.80 23.86
C TYR A 29 6.14 5.34 23.51
N TRP A 30 6.55 4.39 24.35
CA TRP A 30 6.33 2.96 24.13
C TRP A 30 4.86 2.60 23.88
N GLN A 31 3.91 3.37 24.45
CA GLN A 31 2.48 3.22 24.21
C GLN A 31 2.09 3.46 22.75
N LEU A 32 2.78 4.33 22.02
CA LEU A 32 2.56 4.51 20.59
C LEU A 32 3.05 3.31 19.77
N ASN A 33 3.99 2.54 20.30
CA ASN A 33 4.46 1.30 19.69
C ASN A 33 3.39 0.18 19.78
N CYS A 34 2.40 0.29 20.66
CA CYS A 34 1.28 -0.65 20.71
C CYS A 34 0.37 -0.53 19.47
N PHE A 35 0.37 0.61 18.81
CA PHE A 35 -0.39 0.86 17.57
C PHE A 35 0.42 0.63 16.28
N THR A 36 1.71 0.43 16.39
CA THR A 36 2.61 0.09 15.30
C THR A 36 3.38 -1.17 15.67
N PRO A 37 2.83 -2.36 15.40
CA PRO A 37 3.52 -3.61 15.71
C PRO A 37 4.87 -3.64 14.98
N MET A 38 5.94 -3.52 15.76
CA MET A 38 7.32 -3.74 15.33
C MET A 38 7.58 -5.24 15.31
N GLY A 39 7.02 -5.93 14.39
CA GLY A 39 7.20 -7.37 14.25
C GLY A 39 6.32 -7.91 13.14
N VAL A 40 6.52 -9.14 12.79
CA VAL A 40 5.93 -9.92 11.71
C VAL A 40 4.36 -9.98 11.72
N ASN A 41 3.69 -8.97 12.24
CA ASN A 41 2.22 -8.92 12.17
C ASN A 41 1.76 -8.30 10.85
N ASN A 42 2.25 -8.92 9.75
CA ASN A 42 1.90 -8.56 8.37
C ASN A 42 0.38 -8.56 8.13
N ARG A 43 -0.38 -9.33 8.93
CA ARG A 43 -1.85 -9.42 8.84
C ARG A 43 -2.55 -8.08 8.99
N ILE A 44 -2.08 -7.22 9.90
CA ILE A 44 -2.71 -5.89 10.10
C ILE A 44 -2.61 -5.03 8.85
N HIS A 45 -1.44 -5.02 8.19
CA HIS A 45 -1.25 -4.21 6.98
C HIS A 45 -2.02 -4.77 5.78
N GLY A 46 -2.14 -6.10 5.65
CA GLY A 46 -3.00 -6.75 4.66
C GLY A 46 -4.47 -6.40 4.87
N SER A 47 -4.98 -6.59 6.10
CA SER A 47 -6.36 -6.25 6.45
C SER A 47 -6.67 -4.76 6.26
N LEU A 48 -5.67 -3.89 6.47
CA LEU A 48 -5.81 -2.46 6.26
C LEU A 48 -6.06 -2.12 4.79
N ARG A 49 -5.38 -2.77 3.86
CA ARG A 49 -5.61 -2.62 2.41
C ARG A 49 -7.01 -3.09 2.00
N GLU A 50 -7.47 -4.20 2.57
CA GLU A 50 -8.80 -4.73 2.30
C GLU A 50 -9.91 -3.83 2.86
N SER A 51 -9.70 -3.26 4.05
CA SER A 51 -10.70 -2.47 4.76
C SER A 51 -10.80 -1.01 4.29
N VAL A 52 -9.70 -0.45 3.77
CA VAL A 52 -9.60 0.96 3.38
C VAL A 52 -9.20 1.08 1.90
N PRO A 53 -10.17 1.14 0.98
CA PRO A 53 -9.93 1.06 -0.47
C PRO A 53 -8.94 2.09 -1.03
N ILE A 54 -8.86 3.28 -0.43
CA ILE A 54 -7.93 4.32 -0.88
C ILE A 54 -6.47 3.92 -0.65
N ILE A 55 -6.18 3.13 0.38
CA ILE A 55 -4.84 2.64 0.67
C ILE A 55 -4.42 1.62 -0.40
N ASP A 56 -5.30 0.69 -0.73
CA ASP A 56 -5.03 -0.29 -1.79
C ASP A 56 -4.87 0.39 -3.16
N ALA A 57 -5.76 1.33 -3.49
CA ALA A 57 -5.65 2.11 -4.72
C ALA A 57 -4.32 2.87 -4.81
N ALA A 58 -3.82 3.42 -3.69
CA ALA A 58 -2.55 4.12 -3.65
C ALA A 58 -1.37 3.18 -3.95
N ILE A 59 -1.32 2.01 -3.30
CA ILE A 59 -0.27 1.02 -3.52
C ILE A 59 -0.27 0.53 -4.97
N LEU A 60 -1.45 0.17 -5.51
CA LEU A 60 -1.57 -0.29 -6.89
C LEU A 60 -1.17 0.80 -7.90
N LYS A 61 -1.46 2.07 -7.59
CA LYS A 61 -1.05 3.18 -8.45
C LYS A 61 0.48 3.33 -8.48
N ILE A 62 1.14 3.28 -7.32
CA ILE A 62 2.61 3.32 -7.23
C ILE A 62 3.22 2.19 -8.05
N ILE A 63 2.75 0.95 -7.89
CA ILE A 63 3.26 -0.22 -8.60
C ILE A 63 3.14 -0.04 -10.11
N ARG A 64 1.98 0.41 -10.60
CA ARG A 64 1.75 0.60 -12.05
C ARG A 64 2.64 1.67 -12.66
N LEU A 65 2.94 2.73 -11.92
CA LEU A 65 3.83 3.80 -12.38
C LEU A 65 5.30 3.39 -12.43
N MET A 66 5.67 2.33 -11.72
CA MET A 66 7.07 1.87 -11.64
C MET A 66 7.41 0.71 -12.56
N ASN A 67 6.43 -0.01 -13.08
CA ASN A 67 6.61 -1.35 -13.63
C ASN A 67 6.97 -1.37 -15.14
N ASP A 68 7.75 -0.40 -15.60
CA ASP A 68 8.20 -0.35 -16.99
C ASP A 68 9.73 -0.22 -17.05
N PHE A 69 10.39 -1.28 -17.51
CA PHE A 69 11.85 -1.36 -17.61
C PHE A 69 12.30 -2.41 -18.60
N GLU A 70 13.53 -2.30 -19.07
CA GLU A 70 14.24 -3.23 -19.94
C GLU A 70 15.60 -3.57 -19.36
N PHE A 71 16.13 -4.74 -19.70
CA PHE A 71 17.51 -5.11 -19.40
C PHE A 71 18.42 -4.72 -20.58
N GLU A 72 19.55 -4.12 -20.24
CA GLU A 72 20.59 -3.73 -21.21
C GLU A 72 21.95 -4.33 -20.82
N THR A 73 22.61 -4.97 -21.79
CA THR A 73 24.00 -5.48 -21.67
C THR A 73 24.97 -4.74 -22.58
N GLY A 74 24.47 -3.88 -23.44
CA GLY A 74 25.22 -3.23 -24.51
C GLY A 74 25.39 -4.10 -25.78
N ASN A 75 24.75 -5.28 -25.84
CA ASN A 75 24.68 -6.15 -27.01
C ASN A 75 23.20 -6.35 -27.38
N GLU A 76 22.76 -5.72 -28.45
CA GLU A 76 21.35 -5.72 -28.89
C GLU A 76 20.76 -7.13 -29.07
N ALA A 77 21.56 -8.11 -29.52
CA ALA A 77 21.07 -9.48 -29.71
C ALA A 77 20.80 -10.18 -28.38
N VAL A 78 21.68 -9.98 -27.39
CA VAL A 78 21.54 -10.53 -26.03
C VAL A 78 20.40 -9.81 -25.32
N ASP A 79 20.30 -8.49 -25.45
CA ASP A 79 19.26 -7.68 -24.83
C ASP A 79 17.87 -8.11 -25.30
N ARG A 80 17.71 -8.34 -26.61
CA ARG A 80 16.45 -8.83 -27.18
C ARG A 80 16.09 -10.24 -26.67
N ASP A 81 17.03 -11.22 -26.73
CA ASP A 81 16.81 -12.59 -26.26
C ASP A 81 16.44 -12.61 -24.78
N MET A 82 17.09 -11.78 -23.97
CA MET A 82 16.84 -11.69 -22.54
C MET A 82 15.48 -11.04 -22.23
N ASN A 83 15.14 -9.92 -22.84
CA ASN A 83 13.85 -9.26 -22.61
C ASN A 83 12.69 -10.12 -23.12
N ASP A 84 12.79 -10.72 -24.30
CA ASP A 84 11.79 -11.68 -24.83
C ASP A 84 11.60 -12.88 -23.88
N PHE A 85 12.69 -13.40 -23.30
CA PHE A 85 12.62 -14.47 -22.31
C PHE A 85 11.87 -14.03 -21.05
N PHE A 86 12.19 -12.87 -20.50
CA PHE A 86 11.58 -12.37 -19.25
C PHE A 86 10.14 -11.89 -19.45
N GLU A 87 9.72 -11.50 -20.63
CA GLU A 87 8.31 -11.24 -20.94
C GLU A 87 7.47 -12.52 -20.83
N ASN A 88 8.05 -13.68 -21.07
CA ASN A 88 7.36 -14.97 -21.14
C ASN A 88 7.66 -15.90 -19.96
N ILE A 89 8.47 -15.48 -18.99
CA ILE A 89 8.84 -16.30 -17.85
C ILE A 89 7.62 -16.66 -16.99
N ASN A 90 7.58 -17.90 -16.49
CA ASN A 90 6.54 -18.33 -15.55
C ASN A 90 6.69 -17.63 -14.19
N VAL A 91 5.61 -17.15 -13.63
CA VAL A 91 5.57 -16.50 -12.32
C VAL A 91 4.51 -17.17 -11.45
N GLY A 92 4.93 -17.81 -10.36
CA GLY A 92 4.05 -18.43 -9.39
C GLY A 92 3.15 -19.56 -9.94
N GLY A 93 3.38 -20.00 -11.17
CA GLY A 93 2.61 -21.06 -11.83
C GLY A 93 1.28 -20.61 -12.43
N ASN A 94 0.83 -19.39 -12.21
CA ASN A 94 -0.45 -18.85 -12.67
C ASN A 94 -0.34 -17.54 -13.48
N GLN A 95 0.85 -16.96 -13.52
CA GLN A 95 1.11 -15.71 -14.26
C GLN A 95 2.36 -15.86 -15.14
N THR A 96 2.52 -14.95 -16.09
CA THR A 96 3.68 -14.87 -16.98
C THR A 96 4.24 -13.45 -17.02
N GLY A 97 5.53 -13.34 -17.22
CA GLY A 97 6.25 -12.09 -17.37
C GLY A 97 6.84 -11.52 -16.09
N ILE A 98 8.04 -11.00 -16.21
CA ILE A 98 8.77 -10.40 -15.07
C ILE A 98 8.00 -9.23 -14.44
N SER A 99 7.20 -8.51 -15.20
CA SER A 99 6.35 -7.44 -14.71
C SER A 99 5.30 -7.93 -13.71
N ALA A 100 4.78 -9.14 -13.87
CA ALA A 100 3.87 -9.76 -12.90
C ALA A 100 4.61 -10.08 -11.58
N PHE A 101 5.82 -10.64 -11.68
CA PHE A 101 6.67 -10.86 -10.51
C PHE A 101 6.95 -9.55 -9.75
N VAL A 102 7.39 -8.51 -10.47
CA VAL A 102 7.70 -7.20 -9.90
C VAL A 102 6.48 -6.58 -9.24
N SER A 103 5.30 -6.68 -9.86
CA SER A 103 4.06 -6.14 -9.30
C SER A 103 3.73 -6.75 -7.94
N THR A 104 3.81 -8.08 -7.81
CA THR A 104 3.56 -8.77 -6.54
C THR A 104 4.67 -8.47 -5.53
N TYR A 105 5.93 -8.53 -5.97
CA TYR A 105 7.09 -8.24 -5.12
C TYR A 105 7.04 -6.82 -4.52
N MET A 106 6.69 -5.82 -5.35
CA MET A 106 6.52 -4.45 -4.90
C MET A 106 5.30 -4.25 -4.02
N SER A 107 4.21 -5.00 -4.28
CA SER A 107 3.04 -5.02 -3.41
C SER A 107 3.40 -5.43 -1.98
N ASP A 108 4.19 -6.50 -1.84
CA ASP A 108 4.66 -6.97 -0.55
C ASP A 108 5.64 -5.99 0.10
N LEU A 109 6.59 -5.46 -0.69
CA LEU A 109 7.57 -4.48 -0.21
C LEU A 109 6.90 -3.23 0.37
N LEU A 110 5.92 -2.68 -0.30
CA LEU A 110 5.21 -1.47 0.15
C LEU A 110 4.26 -1.78 1.33
N THR A 111 3.57 -2.92 1.27
CA THR A 111 2.59 -3.30 2.29
C THR A 111 3.25 -3.72 3.59
N TYR A 112 4.27 -4.57 3.51
CA TYR A 112 4.90 -5.19 4.69
C TYR A 112 6.26 -4.59 5.04
N GLY A 113 6.81 -3.76 4.16
CA GLY A 113 8.15 -3.20 4.30
C GLY A 113 9.27 -4.15 3.86
N THR A 114 8.92 -5.39 3.56
CA THR A 114 9.87 -6.44 3.17
C THR A 114 9.25 -7.27 2.06
N ALA A 115 10.04 -7.65 1.08
CA ALA A 115 9.64 -8.59 0.06
C ALA A 115 10.70 -9.66 -0.12
N ALA A 116 10.25 -10.86 -0.45
CA ALA A 116 11.12 -11.98 -0.76
C ALA A 116 10.60 -12.72 -2.00
N GLY A 117 11.53 -13.36 -2.70
CA GLY A 117 11.23 -14.19 -3.85
C GLY A 117 12.30 -15.23 -4.07
N GLU A 118 12.07 -16.09 -5.04
CA GLU A 118 12.96 -17.18 -5.39
C GLU A 118 13.10 -17.27 -6.91
N ILE A 119 14.34 -17.48 -7.35
CA ILE A 119 14.67 -17.86 -8.73
C ILE A 119 14.65 -19.38 -8.81
N VAL A 120 13.72 -19.94 -9.55
CA VAL A 120 13.65 -21.37 -9.80
C VAL A 120 14.49 -21.71 -11.02
N ALA A 121 15.67 -22.24 -10.78
CA ALA A 121 16.65 -22.55 -11.81
C ALA A 121 17.45 -23.81 -11.48
N ASN A 122 18.01 -24.41 -12.52
CA ASN A 122 19.10 -25.39 -12.39
C ASN A 122 20.33 -24.86 -13.16
N ASP A 123 21.36 -25.69 -13.29
CA ASP A 123 22.62 -25.32 -13.97
C ASP A 123 22.44 -25.04 -15.47
N TYR A 124 21.32 -25.41 -16.05
CA TYR A 124 21.08 -25.36 -17.51
C TYR A 124 19.95 -24.42 -17.91
N GLN A 125 19.00 -24.15 -17.01
CA GLN A 125 17.82 -23.39 -17.35
C GLN A 125 17.22 -22.65 -16.14
N LEU A 126 16.72 -21.44 -16.38
CA LEU A 126 15.86 -20.69 -15.48
C LEU A 126 14.40 -20.99 -15.86
N TYR A 127 13.62 -21.52 -14.90
CA TYR A 127 12.26 -22.01 -15.16
C TYR A 127 11.18 -21.01 -14.76
N ALA A 128 11.33 -20.37 -13.62
CA ALA A 128 10.28 -19.53 -13.07
C ALA A 128 10.83 -18.53 -12.04
N LEU A 129 10.00 -17.54 -11.71
CA LEU A 129 10.17 -16.66 -10.56
C LEU A 129 8.98 -16.88 -9.60
N TYR A 130 9.26 -16.93 -8.31
CA TYR A 130 8.24 -17.05 -7.27
C TYR A 130 8.36 -15.90 -6.28
N ASN A 131 7.22 -15.31 -5.89
CA ASN A 131 7.15 -14.44 -4.73
C ASN A 131 6.95 -15.33 -3.50
N ALA A 132 7.81 -15.17 -2.50
CA ALA A 132 7.79 -16.00 -1.30
C ALA A 132 6.77 -15.46 -0.29
N GLU A 133 6.10 -16.36 0.42
CA GLU A 133 5.28 -15.99 1.57
C GLU A 133 6.21 -15.58 2.72
N LEU A 134 6.10 -14.33 3.16
CA LEU A 134 6.98 -13.77 4.21
C LEU A 134 6.82 -14.49 5.56
N GLU A 135 5.65 -15.06 5.83
CA GLU A 135 5.40 -15.83 7.06
C GLU A 135 6.18 -17.17 7.10
N ALA A 136 6.48 -17.73 5.93
CA ALA A 136 7.22 -18.99 5.81
C ALA A 136 8.75 -18.78 5.83
N LEU A 137 9.23 -17.56 5.59
CA LEU A 137 10.63 -17.23 5.48
C LEU A 137 11.16 -16.57 6.75
N GLU A 138 12.12 -17.23 7.41
CA GLU A 138 12.86 -16.66 8.52
C GLU A 138 14.19 -16.07 8.02
N VAL A 139 14.47 -14.83 8.36
CA VAL A 139 15.71 -14.13 7.99
C VAL A 139 16.52 -13.86 9.24
N LYS A 140 17.76 -14.30 9.27
CA LYS A 140 18.67 -14.14 10.42
C LYS A 140 19.99 -13.54 9.95
N ARG A 141 20.69 -12.87 10.85
CA ARG A 141 22.06 -12.42 10.58
C ARG A 141 23.01 -13.62 10.62
N ALA A 142 23.92 -13.68 9.67
CA ALA A 142 25.01 -14.62 9.70
C ALA A 142 25.96 -14.34 10.88
N LYS A 143 26.80 -15.32 11.23
CA LYS A 143 27.76 -15.19 12.34
C LYS A 143 28.74 -14.02 12.18
N ASN A 144 28.99 -13.59 10.95
CA ASN A 144 29.88 -12.45 10.66
C ASN A 144 29.16 -11.09 10.81
N ASN A 145 27.85 -11.05 11.09
CA ASN A 145 26.99 -9.86 11.15
C ASN A 145 26.95 -8.99 9.87
N LEU A 146 27.56 -9.43 8.79
CA LEU A 146 27.59 -8.72 7.51
C LEU A 146 26.56 -9.27 6.53
N ASP A 147 26.34 -10.58 6.56
CA ASP A 147 25.44 -11.28 5.67
C ASP A 147 24.15 -11.66 6.39
N ILE A 148 23.14 -11.98 5.60
CA ILE A 148 21.87 -12.53 6.06
C ILE A 148 21.74 -13.97 5.59
N GLU A 149 21.10 -14.78 6.41
CA GLU A 149 20.82 -16.19 6.14
C GLU A 149 19.31 -16.42 6.16
N PHE A 150 18.85 -17.23 5.21
CA PHE A 150 17.45 -17.55 5.02
C PHE A 150 17.13 -18.95 5.52
N TYR A 151 16.01 -19.09 6.23
CA TYR A 151 15.52 -20.34 6.79
C TYR A 151 14.05 -20.51 6.44
N ASN A 152 13.63 -21.74 6.24
CA ASN A 152 12.23 -22.12 6.11
C ASN A 152 11.91 -23.17 7.18
N SER A 153 10.91 -22.90 8.03
CA SER A 153 10.51 -23.79 9.13
C SER A 153 11.71 -24.27 9.99
N GLY A 154 12.61 -23.32 10.32
CA GLY A 154 13.80 -23.57 11.14
C GLY A 154 14.96 -24.30 10.42
N LYS A 155 14.79 -24.69 9.15
CA LYS A 155 15.87 -25.29 8.33
C LYS A 155 16.50 -24.23 7.44
N LYS A 156 17.83 -24.18 7.42
CA LYS A 156 18.58 -23.29 6.54
C LYS A 156 18.34 -23.70 5.08
N ILE A 157 17.99 -22.71 4.24
CA ILE A 157 17.83 -22.92 2.79
C ILE A 157 19.23 -23.17 2.20
N GLU A 158 19.38 -24.20 1.34
CA GLU A 158 20.67 -24.57 0.77
C GLU A 158 21.15 -23.57 -0.28
N ASN A 159 20.29 -23.20 -1.23
CA ASN A 159 20.63 -22.33 -2.37
C ASN A 159 20.25 -20.87 -2.06
N GLN A 160 20.91 -20.27 -1.11
CA GLN A 160 20.60 -18.89 -0.65
C GLN A 160 20.84 -17.83 -1.72
N GLU A 161 21.70 -18.13 -2.68
CA GLU A 161 21.98 -17.28 -3.83
C GLU A 161 20.78 -17.13 -4.78
N LEU A 162 19.80 -18.06 -4.74
CA LEU A 162 18.58 -17.98 -5.53
C LEU A 162 17.47 -17.21 -4.83
N ILE A 163 17.64 -16.89 -3.55
CA ILE A 163 16.65 -16.10 -2.80
C ILE A 163 16.83 -14.62 -3.12
N LEU A 164 15.74 -13.98 -3.47
CA LEU A 164 15.60 -12.54 -3.68
C LEU A 164 15.07 -11.92 -2.39
N PHE A 165 15.63 -10.81 -1.95
CA PHE A 165 15.22 -10.17 -0.71
C PHE A 165 15.41 -8.66 -0.81
N SER A 166 14.42 -7.90 -0.34
CA SER A 166 14.49 -6.45 -0.22
C SER A 166 13.82 -5.98 1.07
N ALA A 167 14.36 -4.94 1.65
CA ALA A 167 13.82 -4.27 2.82
C ALA A 167 13.66 -2.77 2.53
N LEU A 168 12.46 -2.25 2.78
CA LEU A 168 12.12 -0.84 2.62
C LEU A 168 12.49 -0.08 3.90
N ASN A 169 13.39 0.88 3.81
CA ASN A 169 13.79 1.76 4.91
C ASN A 169 14.00 1.00 6.24
N PRO A 170 14.90 -0.02 6.29
CA PRO A 170 15.15 -0.75 7.51
C PRO A 170 15.71 0.18 8.58
N GLN A 171 15.29 -0.01 9.84
CA GLN A 171 15.86 0.74 10.94
C GLN A 171 17.27 0.23 11.29
N PRO A 172 18.12 1.07 11.88
CA PRO A 172 19.45 0.64 12.31
C PRO A 172 19.35 -0.60 13.22
N GLY A 173 20.04 -1.66 12.85
CA GLY A 173 20.01 -2.92 13.59
C GLY A 173 18.93 -3.91 13.16
N GLU A 174 17.93 -3.51 12.38
CA GLU A 174 16.89 -4.39 11.86
C GLU A 174 17.28 -4.97 10.49
N ILE A 175 16.82 -6.20 10.22
CA ILE A 175 16.98 -6.85 8.91
C ILE A 175 15.75 -6.58 8.05
N LEU A 176 14.57 -6.58 8.69
CA LEU A 176 13.30 -6.35 8.03
C LEU A 176 13.08 -4.86 7.81
N GLY A 177 12.40 -4.54 6.73
CA GLY A 177 12.06 -3.18 6.40
C GLY A 177 10.84 -2.66 7.17
N THR A 178 10.56 -1.39 6.97
CA THR A 178 9.41 -0.70 7.57
C THR A 178 8.32 -0.54 6.53
N SER A 179 7.12 -1.02 6.83
CA SER A 179 5.93 -0.86 5.98
C SER A 179 5.66 0.62 5.64
N LEU A 180 5.29 0.89 4.39
CA LEU A 180 4.75 2.19 3.99
C LEU A 180 3.50 2.54 4.81
N LEU A 181 2.72 1.54 5.22
CA LEU A 181 1.47 1.69 5.96
C LEU A 181 1.66 1.89 7.47
N ARG A 182 2.90 1.90 7.96
CA ARG A 182 3.20 2.12 9.37
C ARG A 182 2.62 3.45 9.84
N GLY A 183 1.84 3.41 10.92
CA GLY A 183 1.15 4.56 11.51
C GLY A 183 -0.28 4.78 10.97
N LEU A 184 -0.67 4.13 9.88
CA LEU A 184 -2.02 4.21 9.34
C LEU A 184 -3.08 3.39 10.10
N PRO A 185 -2.77 2.29 10.83
CA PRO A 185 -3.81 1.50 11.50
C PRO A 185 -4.70 2.35 12.42
N PHE A 186 -4.11 3.22 13.24
CA PHE A 186 -4.87 4.12 14.12
C PHE A 186 -5.76 5.10 13.34
N ILE A 187 -5.20 5.75 12.32
CA ILE A 187 -5.91 6.73 11.46
C ILE A 187 -7.08 6.05 10.76
N SER A 188 -6.87 4.84 10.26
CA SER A 188 -7.88 4.05 9.56
C SER A 188 -8.98 3.55 10.49
N ASP A 189 -8.66 3.15 11.72
CA ASP A 189 -9.64 2.75 12.73
C ASP A 189 -10.59 3.90 13.08
N VAL A 190 -10.05 5.11 13.28
CA VAL A 190 -10.86 6.30 13.51
C VAL A 190 -11.74 6.61 12.29
N LEU A 191 -11.20 6.51 11.07
CA LEU A 191 -11.96 6.73 9.83
C LEU A 191 -13.12 5.74 9.67
N LEU A 192 -12.86 4.45 9.90
CA LEU A 192 -13.88 3.40 9.83
C LEU A 192 -14.97 3.59 10.91
N THR A 193 -14.57 4.01 12.12
CA THR A 193 -15.53 4.34 13.18
C THR A 193 -16.45 5.49 12.78
N ILE A 194 -15.90 6.54 12.14
CA ILE A 194 -16.72 7.65 11.63
C ILE A 194 -17.67 7.15 10.54
N TYR A 195 -17.22 6.31 9.60
CA TYR A 195 -18.09 5.77 8.55
C TYR A 195 -19.21 4.90 9.13
N ASN A 196 -18.93 4.07 10.13
CA ASN A 196 -19.95 3.28 10.81
C ASN A 196 -21.00 4.21 11.48
N THR A 197 -20.54 5.25 12.19
CA THR A 197 -21.43 6.25 12.80
C THR A 197 -22.28 6.99 11.78
N ILE A 198 -21.71 7.32 10.61
CA ILE A 198 -22.46 7.90 9.51
C ILE A 198 -23.55 6.92 9.05
N GLY A 199 -23.20 5.64 8.85
CA GLY A 199 -24.15 4.60 8.47
C GLY A 199 -25.31 4.47 9.46
N GLU A 200 -25.00 4.36 10.76
CA GLU A 200 -26.00 4.31 11.83
C GLU A 200 -26.90 5.57 11.84
N ASN A 201 -26.31 6.76 11.67
CA ASN A 201 -27.08 8.01 11.61
C ASN A 201 -28.02 8.04 10.42
N TRP A 202 -27.59 7.53 9.25
CA TRP A 202 -28.44 7.42 8.06
C TRP A 202 -29.57 6.40 8.25
N GLU A 203 -29.30 5.26 8.91
CA GLU A 203 -30.34 4.29 9.27
C GLU A 203 -31.37 4.91 10.24
N HIS A 204 -30.90 5.65 11.24
CA HIS A 204 -31.79 6.35 12.18
C HIS A 204 -32.58 7.48 11.53
N ALA A 205 -31.98 8.25 10.65
CA ALA A 205 -32.66 9.32 9.92
C ALA A 205 -33.65 8.77 8.88
N GLY A 206 -33.33 7.62 8.26
CA GLY A 206 -34.22 6.94 7.31
C GLY A 206 -35.41 6.25 7.98
N ASN A 207 -35.26 5.83 9.22
CA ASN A 207 -36.32 5.22 10.02
C ASN A 207 -37.02 6.28 10.87
N LEU A 208 -37.89 7.06 10.25
CA LEU A 208 -38.67 8.08 10.95
C LEU A 208 -39.45 7.44 12.10
N ARG A 209 -39.20 7.89 13.31
CA ARG A 209 -39.94 7.51 14.51
C ARG A 209 -40.91 8.64 14.84
N TYR A 210 -42.14 8.26 15.15
CA TYR A 210 -43.18 9.22 15.47
C TYR A 210 -43.59 9.06 16.92
N ALA A 211 -43.63 10.17 17.66
CA ALA A 211 -44.28 10.23 18.96
C ALA A 211 -45.69 10.79 18.72
N VAL A 212 -46.66 9.94 18.86
CA VAL A 212 -48.07 10.34 18.81
C VAL A 212 -48.54 10.55 20.24
N THR A 213 -48.83 11.80 20.62
CA THR A 213 -49.25 12.15 21.96
C THR A 213 -50.73 12.58 21.93
N TYR A 214 -51.52 11.92 22.73
CA TYR A 214 -52.90 12.33 22.99
C TYR A 214 -52.99 13.04 24.34
N LYS A 215 -53.55 14.24 24.34
CA LYS A 215 -53.83 14.99 25.56
C LYS A 215 -55.35 14.95 25.83
N PRO A 216 -55.82 14.32 26.92
CA PRO A 216 -57.22 14.35 27.28
C PRO A 216 -57.66 15.78 27.62
N THR A 217 -58.87 16.11 27.27
CA THR A 217 -59.51 17.38 27.69
C THR A 217 -59.80 17.34 29.20
N ASP A 218 -59.90 18.51 29.84
CA ASP A 218 -60.10 18.63 31.30
C ASP A 218 -61.45 18.07 31.80
N ASP A 219 -62.22 17.43 30.94
CA ASP A 219 -63.51 16.80 31.27
C ASP A 219 -63.27 15.44 31.94
N SER A 220 -63.90 15.18 33.07
CA SER A 220 -63.69 13.98 33.89
C SER A 220 -64.03 12.66 33.16
N GLU A 221 -64.93 12.71 32.15
CA GLU A 221 -65.28 11.57 31.31
C GLU A 221 -64.14 11.25 30.31
N ASP A 222 -63.50 12.27 29.75
CA ASP A 222 -62.44 12.11 28.78
C ASP A 222 -61.15 11.56 29.45
N ALA A 223 -60.88 11.97 30.67
CA ALA A 223 -59.78 11.43 31.46
C ALA A 223 -59.94 9.92 31.80
N GLY A 224 -61.18 9.48 32.02
CA GLY A 224 -61.49 8.05 32.26
C GLY A 224 -61.28 7.17 31.04
N LEU A 225 -61.47 7.68 29.85
CA LEU A 225 -61.34 6.95 28.57
C LEU A 225 -60.02 7.22 27.83
N ALA A 226 -59.16 8.06 28.40
CA ALA A 226 -57.91 8.49 27.76
C ALA A 226 -57.00 7.33 27.31
N ARG A 227 -56.90 6.26 28.09
CA ARG A 227 -56.10 5.08 27.79
C ARG A 227 -56.68 4.27 26.62
N GLU A 228 -58.01 4.23 26.52
CA GLU A 228 -58.69 3.47 25.46
C GLU A 228 -58.58 4.23 24.11
N ARG A 229 -58.73 5.56 24.12
CA ARG A 229 -58.50 6.43 23.00
C ARG A 229 -57.04 6.40 22.50
N ALA A 230 -56.04 6.45 23.41
CA ALA A 230 -54.67 6.33 23.07
C ALA A 230 -54.36 4.98 22.37
N ASN A 231 -54.98 3.89 22.83
CA ASN A 231 -54.82 2.59 22.15
C ASN A 231 -55.50 2.54 20.78
N GLN A 232 -56.62 3.19 20.60
CA GLN A 232 -57.30 3.27 19.29
C GLN A 232 -56.43 4.09 18.31
N ILE A 233 -55.88 5.20 18.74
CA ILE A 233 -54.99 6.06 17.93
C ILE A 233 -53.74 5.28 17.56
N CYS A 234 -53.12 4.54 18.51
CA CYS A 234 -51.96 3.69 18.24
C CYS A 234 -52.23 2.63 17.18
N LYS A 235 -53.38 1.94 17.25
CA LYS A 235 -53.79 0.96 16.24
C LYS A 235 -53.99 1.57 14.87
N ALA A 236 -54.76 2.69 14.83
CA ALA A 236 -55.00 3.39 13.57
C ALA A 236 -53.70 3.92 12.92
N TRP A 237 -52.75 4.36 13.75
CA TRP A 237 -51.40 4.76 13.29
C TRP A 237 -50.63 3.58 12.75
N GLN A 238 -50.58 2.44 13.45
CA GLN A 238 -49.94 1.22 12.98
C GLN A 238 -50.51 0.73 11.67
N ASP A 239 -51.84 0.75 11.52
CA ASP A 239 -52.53 0.36 10.29
C ASP A 239 -52.22 1.31 9.12
N ALA A 240 -52.11 2.62 9.39
CA ALA A 240 -51.72 3.59 8.37
C ALA A 240 -50.27 3.43 7.92
N MET A 241 -49.33 3.12 8.85
CA MET A 241 -47.90 2.98 8.57
C MET A 241 -47.50 1.60 8.03
N SER A 242 -48.31 0.54 8.27
CA SER A 242 -47.97 -0.81 7.81
C SER A 242 -48.28 -1.04 6.32
N SER A 243 -49.03 -0.14 5.68
CA SER A 243 -49.40 -0.26 4.28
C SER A 243 -48.28 0.22 3.37
N ARG A 244 -47.55 -0.73 2.72
CA ARG A 244 -46.47 -0.41 1.76
C ARG A 244 -46.95 0.17 0.43
N ASP A 245 -48.19 -0.10 0.03
CA ASP A 245 -48.70 0.17 -1.31
C ASP A 245 -49.61 1.41 -1.40
N SER A 246 -49.95 2.04 -0.28
CA SER A 246 -50.77 3.25 -0.31
C SER A 246 -50.43 4.18 0.85
N VAL A 247 -50.18 5.44 0.54
CA VAL A 247 -50.09 6.49 1.57
C VAL A 247 -51.50 6.71 2.11
N LYS A 248 -51.73 6.32 3.38
CA LYS A 248 -52.99 6.57 4.08
C LYS A 248 -52.79 7.79 4.98
N ASP A 249 -53.66 8.76 4.80
CA ASP A 249 -53.72 9.90 5.70
C ASP A 249 -54.25 9.47 7.08
N PHE A 250 -53.54 9.89 8.13
CA PHE A 250 -53.96 9.67 9.50
C PHE A 250 -54.83 10.88 9.91
N VAL A 251 -56.08 10.62 10.20
CA VAL A 251 -57.03 11.64 10.68
C VAL A 251 -57.46 11.27 12.10
N ALA A 252 -57.10 12.11 13.08
CA ALA A 252 -57.52 11.94 14.46
C ALA A 252 -58.47 13.08 14.87
N VAL A 253 -59.48 12.73 15.68
CA VAL A 253 -60.38 13.68 16.31
C VAL A 253 -59.97 13.82 17.78
N GLY A 254 -59.61 15.04 18.18
CA GLY A 254 -59.16 15.35 19.52
C GLY A 254 -57.80 16.07 19.52
N ASP A 255 -57.26 16.38 20.71
CA ASP A 255 -55.95 17.03 20.85
C ASP A 255 -54.80 15.97 20.68
N VAL A 256 -54.48 15.67 19.43
CA VAL A 256 -53.44 14.75 19.06
C VAL A 256 -52.28 15.51 18.44
N SER A 257 -51.10 15.42 19.01
CA SER A 257 -49.88 15.96 18.42
C SER A 257 -48.99 14.84 17.94
N VAL A 258 -48.50 14.96 16.68
CA VAL A 258 -47.54 14.04 16.07
C VAL A 258 -46.23 14.77 15.98
N GLN A 259 -45.20 14.26 16.67
CA GLN A 259 -43.86 14.76 16.61
C GLN A 259 -42.97 13.70 15.97
N VAL A 260 -42.16 14.10 15.01
CA VAL A 260 -41.12 13.22 14.42
C VAL A 260 -39.93 13.23 15.36
N ILE A 261 -39.59 12.06 15.89
CA ILE A 261 -38.40 11.88 16.75
C ILE A 261 -37.24 11.44 15.87
N GLY A 262 -36.11 12.16 15.98
CA GLY A 262 -34.87 11.84 15.24
C GLY A 262 -34.74 12.59 13.90
N ALA A 263 -35.69 13.47 13.56
CA ALA A 263 -35.56 14.36 12.39
C ALA A 263 -34.91 15.72 12.73
N ASP A 264 -34.52 15.94 13.97
CA ASP A 264 -33.71 17.11 14.30
C ASP A 264 -32.36 16.98 13.62
N ASN A 265 -32.12 17.80 12.60
CA ASN A 265 -30.99 17.84 11.66
C ASN A 265 -29.60 18.00 12.30
N ASN A 266 -29.34 17.40 13.44
CA ASN A 266 -28.03 17.30 14.05
C ASN A 266 -27.28 16.04 13.57
N VAL A 267 -27.25 15.81 12.24
CA VAL A 267 -26.20 14.97 11.67
C VAL A 267 -24.91 15.74 11.86
N LEU A 268 -24.07 15.28 12.79
CA LEU A 268 -22.72 15.82 12.98
C LEU A 268 -22.04 15.93 11.62
N SER A 269 -21.60 17.14 11.26
CA SER A 269 -20.85 17.35 10.03
C SER A 269 -19.56 16.54 10.09
N SER A 270 -19.57 15.40 9.43
CA SER A 270 -18.41 14.47 9.38
C SER A 270 -17.43 14.80 8.26
N GLU A 271 -17.75 15.77 7.41
CA GLU A 271 -16.93 16.15 6.24
C GLU A 271 -15.51 16.55 6.63
N ILE A 272 -15.38 17.47 7.61
CA ILE A 272 -14.07 17.98 8.04
C ILE A 272 -13.18 16.88 8.65
N PRO A 273 -13.64 16.11 9.66
CA PRO A 273 -12.79 15.05 10.24
C PRO A 273 -12.46 13.95 9.24
N VAL A 274 -13.39 13.54 8.38
CA VAL A 274 -13.12 12.57 7.31
C VAL A 274 -12.03 13.10 6.37
N LYS A 275 -12.16 14.34 5.92
CA LYS A 275 -11.16 14.96 5.04
C LYS A 275 -9.78 15.02 5.68
N GLN A 276 -9.68 15.40 6.95
CA GLN A 276 -8.39 15.44 7.68
C GLN A 276 -7.75 14.06 7.80
N LEU A 277 -8.52 13.00 8.08
CA LEU A 277 -8.01 11.64 8.14
C LEU A 277 -7.56 11.14 6.76
N MET A 278 -8.31 11.44 5.72
CA MET A 278 -7.93 11.15 4.34
C MET A 278 -6.64 11.87 3.93
N GLU A 279 -6.45 13.13 4.32
CA GLU A 279 -5.23 13.88 4.11
C GLU A 279 -4.01 13.22 4.77
N GLN A 280 -4.16 12.65 5.98
CA GLN A 280 -3.09 11.89 6.63
C GLN A 280 -2.71 10.62 5.86
N ILE A 281 -3.71 9.88 5.35
CA ILE A 281 -3.48 8.68 4.54
C ILE A 281 -2.73 9.05 3.25
N ILE A 282 -3.17 10.10 2.57
CA ILE A 282 -2.56 10.59 1.33
C ILE A 282 -1.13 11.08 1.57
N ALA A 283 -0.93 11.90 2.61
CA ALA A 283 0.41 12.37 2.97
C ALA A 283 1.37 11.21 3.26
N LYS A 284 0.87 10.12 3.87
CA LYS A 284 1.67 8.92 4.14
C LYS A 284 2.03 8.12 2.89
N THR A 285 1.14 8.06 1.91
CA THR A 285 1.37 7.34 0.64
C THR A 285 2.20 8.15 -0.36
N GLY A 286 2.31 9.46 -0.17
CA GLY A 286 3.05 10.36 -1.06
C GLY A 286 2.38 10.63 -2.41
N LEU A 287 1.17 10.09 -2.63
CA LEU A 287 0.44 10.27 -3.88
C LEU A 287 -0.36 11.57 -3.87
N PRO A 288 -0.34 12.37 -4.93
CA PRO A 288 -1.21 13.52 -5.06
C PRO A 288 -2.70 13.14 -5.02
N PRO A 289 -3.56 13.92 -4.35
CA PRO A 289 -5.00 13.61 -4.21
C PRO A 289 -5.72 13.38 -5.54
N TYR A 290 -5.39 14.15 -6.59
CA TYR A 290 -6.00 14.03 -7.90
C TYR A 290 -5.75 12.65 -8.55
N MET A 291 -4.63 12.00 -8.26
CA MET A 291 -4.34 10.66 -8.77
C MET A 291 -5.21 9.59 -8.13
N LEU A 292 -5.75 9.87 -6.96
CA LEU A 292 -6.71 9.00 -6.26
C LEU A 292 -8.17 9.38 -6.54
N GLY A 293 -8.41 10.28 -7.50
CA GLY A 293 -9.75 10.71 -7.88
C GLY A 293 -10.39 11.71 -6.91
N LEU A 294 -9.61 12.33 -6.04
CA LEU A 294 -10.11 13.32 -5.10
C LEU A 294 -9.98 14.73 -5.69
N SER A 295 -11.11 15.39 -5.86
CA SER A 295 -11.21 16.75 -6.42
C SER A 295 -10.96 17.82 -5.36
N TRP A 296 -9.80 17.81 -4.70
CA TRP A 296 -9.41 18.92 -3.85
C TRP A 296 -8.80 20.02 -4.72
N SER A 297 -9.14 21.27 -4.42
CA SER A 297 -8.71 22.43 -5.21
C SER A 297 -7.17 22.51 -5.21
N THR A 298 -6.57 22.14 -6.33
CA THR A 298 -5.15 22.31 -6.59
C THR A 298 -4.96 23.25 -7.78
N THR A 299 -3.96 24.12 -7.72
CA THR A 299 -3.57 24.91 -8.88
C THR A 299 -2.70 24.04 -9.81
N GLU A 300 -2.68 24.35 -11.10
CA GLU A 300 -1.85 23.66 -12.10
C GLU A 300 -0.39 23.58 -11.66
N ARG A 301 0.17 24.69 -11.16
CA ARG A 301 1.54 24.75 -10.66
C ARG A 301 1.78 23.82 -9.47
N MET A 302 0.83 23.70 -8.54
CA MET A 302 0.93 22.75 -7.42
C MET A 302 0.89 21.30 -7.91
N SER A 303 0.04 21.00 -8.90
CA SER A 303 -0.04 19.64 -9.48
C SER A 303 1.29 19.24 -10.14
N GLN A 304 1.95 20.15 -10.85
CA GLN A 304 3.27 19.93 -11.44
C GLN A 304 4.34 19.65 -10.37
N GLN A 305 4.39 20.47 -9.31
CA GLN A 305 5.33 20.26 -8.21
C GLN A 305 5.09 18.93 -7.49
N GLN A 306 3.84 18.55 -7.27
CA GLN A 306 3.49 17.25 -6.68
C GLN A 306 3.89 16.09 -7.59
N ALA A 307 3.76 16.23 -8.91
CA ALA A 307 4.20 15.24 -9.87
C ALA A 307 5.73 15.03 -9.83
N ASP A 308 6.50 16.12 -9.74
CA ASP A 308 7.97 16.05 -9.63
C ASP A 308 8.43 15.38 -8.33
N MET A 309 7.77 15.70 -7.21
CA MET A 309 8.03 15.04 -5.92
C MET A 309 7.71 13.54 -5.99
N LEU A 310 6.58 13.17 -6.57
CA LEU A 310 6.20 11.77 -6.76
C LEU A 310 7.21 11.03 -7.64
N THR A 311 7.68 11.63 -8.73
CA THR A 311 8.71 11.03 -9.57
C THR A 311 9.96 10.69 -8.76
N THR A 312 10.39 11.58 -7.88
CA THR A 312 11.55 11.34 -6.99
C THR A 312 11.32 10.17 -6.04
N GLU A 313 10.13 10.05 -5.46
CA GLU A 313 9.75 8.91 -4.60
C GLU A 313 9.74 7.59 -5.38
N LEU A 314 9.16 7.59 -6.58
CA LEU A 314 9.12 6.40 -7.45
C LEU A 314 10.54 5.94 -7.87
N GLU A 315 11.44 6.89 -8.14
CA GLU A 315 12.85 6.59 -8.40
C GLU A 315 13.56 5.99 -7.18
N ALA A 316 13.22 6.42 -5.98
CA ALA A 316 13.75 5.82 -4.76
C ALA A 316 13.33 4.36 -4.62
N TYR A 317 12.07 4.02 -4.91
CA TYR A 317 11.62 2.62 -4.93
C TYR A 317 12.29 1.80 -6.03
N ARG A 318 12.47 2.35 -7.24
CA ARG A 318 13.22 1.71 -8.34
C ARG A 318 14.64 1.33 -7.92
N LYS A 319 15.33 2.19 -7.16
CA LYS A 319 16.67 1.89 -6.62
C LYS A 319 16.68 0.69 -5.66
N ILE A 320 15.58 0.45 -4.93
CA ILE A 320 15.48 -0.69 -4.01
C ILE A 320 15.30 -2.01 -4.76
N ILE A 321 14.53 -2.02 -5.85
CA ILE A 321 14.26 -3.24 -6.61
C ILE A 321 15.33 -3.54 -7.67
N THR A 322 16.05 -2.54 -8.16
CA THR A 322 17.09 -2.71 -9.19
C THR A 322 18.10 -3.83 -8.86
N PRO A 323 18.65 -3.97 -7.62
CA PRO A 323 19.56 -5.07 -7.30
C PRO A 323 18.92 -6.45 -7.46
N VAL A 324 17.62 -6.58 -7.18
CA VAL A 324 16.86 -7.83 -7.35
C VAL A 324 16.76 -8.18 -8.84
N LEU A 325 16.37 -7.23 -9.67
CA LEU A 325 16.30 -7.39 -11.12
C LEU A 325 17.66 -7.74 -11.72
N MET A 326 18.70 -7.04 -11.29
CA MET A 326 20.07 -7.34 -11.73
C MET A 326 20.52 -8.74 -11.31
N LYS A 327 20.11 -9.24 -10.14
CA LYS A 327 20.40 -10.59 -9.68
C LYS A 327 19.73 -11.64 -10.56
N ILE A 328 18.46 -11.42 -10.92
CA ILE A 328 17.70 -12.28 -11.85
C ILE A 328 18.37 -12.31 -13.21
N ALA A 329 18.69 -11.16 -13.78
CA ALA A 329 19.32 -11.05 -15.08
C ALA A 329 20.74 -11.68 -15.12
N ARG A 330 21.53 -11.46 -14.09
CA ARG A 330 22.85 -12.10 -13.97
C ARG A 330 22.74 -13.62 -13.91
N LYS A 331 21.77 -14.17 -13.19
CA LYS A 331 21.56 -15.62 -13.14
C LYS A 331 21.18 -16.18 -14.51
N TYR A 332 20.34 -15.47 -15.27
CA TYR A 332 20.03 -15.83 -16.65
C TYR A 332 21.28 -15.84 -17.55
N LEU A 333 22.09 -14.78 -17.52
CA LEU A 333 23.32 -14.69 -18.30
C LEU A 333 24.35 -15.77 -17.92
N GLU A 334 24.49 -16.07 -16.61
CA GLU A 334 25.33 -17.13 -16.09
C GLU A 334 24.94 -18.50 -16.70
N ILE A 335 23.64 -18.84 -16.68
CA ILE A 335 23.13 -20.09 -17.27
C ILE A 335 23.39 -20.15 -18.78
N LYS A 336 23.27 -19.02 -19.49
CA LYS A 336 23.58 -18.91 -20.91
C LYS A 336 25.08 -18.84 -21.20
N SER A 337 25.94 -18.87 -20.18
CA SER A 337 27.40 -18.70 -20.31
C SER A 337 27.81 -17.37 -20.99
N VAL A 338 27.02 -16.33 -20.81
CA VAL A 338 27.26 -14.98 -21.32
C VAL A 338 27.79 -14.10 -20.19
N PHE A 339 29.00 -13.58 -20.33
CA PHE A 339 29.70 -12.77 -19.32
C PHE A 339 29.72 -11.29 -19.73
N LEU A 340 28.54 -10.68 -19.78
CA LEU A 340 28.38 -9.26 -20.06
C LEU A 340 27.90 -8.52 -18.83
N PRO A 341 28.25 -7.24 -18.64
CA PRO A 341 27.63 -6.41 -17.63
C PRO A 341 26.16 -6.21 -17.97
N VAL A 342 25.28 -6.26 -16.96
CA VAL A 342 23.86 -6.01 -17.15
C VAL A 342 23.43 -4.82 -16.32
N SER A 343 22.58 -4.00 -16.87
CA SER A 343 21.91 -2.88 -16.21
C SER A 343 20.40 -2.92 -16.46
N VAL A 344 19.66 -2.22 -15.62
CA VAL A 344 18.21 -2.05 -15.77
C VAL A 344 17.95 -0.65 -16.26
N LYS A 345 17.36 -0.52 -17.41
CA LYS A 345 16.92 0.74 -17.98
C LYS A 345 15.44 0.93 -17.67
N TRP A 346 15.16 1.86 -16.76
CA TRP A 346 13.81 2.22 -16.42
C TRP A 346 13.22 3.20 -17.43
N ALA A 347 11.97 2.98 -17.83
CA ALA A 347 11.25 3.97 -18.61
C ALA A 347 11.04 5.26 -17.82
N ASN A 348 11.02 6.39 -18.50
CA ASN A 348 10.79 7.69 -17.86
C ASN A 348 9.37 7.72 -17.26
N ILE A 349 9.28 8.14 -16.01
CA ILE A 349 8.00 8.38 -15.36
C ILE A 349 7.44 9.69 -15.90
N THR A 350 6.53 9.59 -16.86
CA THR A 350 5.90 10.76 -17.47
C THR A 350 4.57 11.03 -16.80
N LEU A 351 4.56 11.97 -15.86
CA LEU A 351 3.34 12.46 -15.18
C LEU A 351 2.90 13.82 -15.74
N GLN A 352 3.67 14.38 -16.66
CA GLN A 352 3.41 15.66 -17.32
C GLN A 352 2.82 15.45 -18.69
N ASP A 353 2.19 16.49 -19.22
CA ASP A 353 1.68 16.51 -20.60
C ASP A 353 2.85 16.32 -21.58
N GLU A 354 2.70 15.41 -22.56
CA GLU A 354 3.72 15.14 -23.57
C GLU A 354 4.10 16.40 -24.38
N THR A 355 3.17 17.34 -24.53
CA THR A 355 3.41 18.61 -25.20
C THR A 355 4.36 19.50 -24.40
N GLU A 356 4.26 19.53 -23.09
CA GLU A 356 5.17 20.30 -22.20
C GLU A 356 6.58 19.68 -22.19
N LEU A 357 6.67 18.35 -22.18
CA LEU A 357 7.94 17.62 -22.28
C LEU A 357 8.62 17.86 -23.64
N ALA A 358 7.88 17.88 -24.72
CA ALA A 358 8.41 18.19 -26.05
C ALA A 358 8.95 19.60 -26.14
N LYS A 359 8.24 20.59 -25.55
CA LYS A 359 8.71 21.97 -25.44
C LYS A 359 9.97 22.06 -24.60
N ALA A 360 10.02 21.42 -23.43
CA ALA A 360 11.20 21.42 -22.57
C ALA A 360 12.43 20.82 -23.28
N ARG A 361 12.27 19.72 -24.01
CA ARG A 361 13.34 19.12 -24.84
C ARG A 361 13.82 20.06 -25.91
N LEU A 362 12.90 20.77 -26.59
CA LEU A 362 13.24 21.76 -27.60
C LEU A 362 14.06 22.92 -27.00
N TYR A 363 13.62 23.46 -25.85
CA TYR A 363 14.34 24.54 -25.18
C TYR A 363 15.73 24.13 -24.69
N ASN A 364 15.87 22.91 -24.14
CA ASN A 364 17.17 22.39 -23.74
C ASN A 364 18.11 22.20 -24.94
N ALA A 365 17.64 21.66 -26.06
CA ALA A 365 18.42 21.52 -27.27
C ALA A 365 18.83 22.89 -27.85
N GLN A 366 17.98 23.90 -27.78
CA GLN A 366 18.32 25.28 -28.17
C GLN A 366 19.36 25.87 -27.24
N ALA A 367 19.23 25.68 -25.92
CA ALA A 367 20.22 26.14 -24.94
C ALA A 367 21.59 25.49 -25.16
N ASP A 368 21.64 24.18 -25.40
CA ASP A 368 22.87 23.44 -25.70
C ASP A 368 23.55 23.92 -26.98
N ASN A 369 22.77 24.25 -28.03
CA ASN A 369 23.32 24.83 -29.26
C ASN A 369 23.89 26.22 -29.05
N ILE A 370 23.20 27.08 -28.30
CA ILE A 370 23.70 28.44 -27.98
C ILE A 370 24.99 28.35 -27.12
N LEU A 371 25.06 27.43 -26.16
CA LEU A 371 26.25 27.21 -25.35
C LEU A 371 27.44 26.70 -26.18
N LYS A 372 27.21 25.89 -27.20
CA LYS A 372 28.25 25.43 -28.15
C LYS A 372 28.74 26.58 -29.03
N GLU A 373 27.83 27.43 -29.55
CA GLU A 373 28.20 28.59 -30.36
C GLU A 373 28.97 29.69 -29.58
N VAL A 374 28.80 29.75 -28.26
CA VAL A 374 29.52 30.71 -27.38
C VAL A 374 30.90 30.18 -26.95
N SER A 375 31.12 28.86 -27.07
CA SER A 375 32.40 28.22 -26.68
C SER A 375 33.37 27.97 -27.86
N ASP A 376 32.91 28.17 -29.09
CA ASP A 376 33.74 28.27 -30.30
C ASP A 376 34.06 29.75 -30.59
#